data_35b96eba8c896d54e21a82e903e9674f
#
_entry.id   35b96eba8c896d54e21a82e903e9674f
#
_cell.length_a   1.000
_cell.length_b   1.000
_cell.length_c   1.000
_cell.angle_alpha   90.00
_cell.angle_beta   90.00
_cell.angle_gamma   90.00
#
_symmetry.space_group_name_H-M   'P 1'
#
loop_
_entity.id
_entity.type
_entity.pdbx_description
1 polymer ?
#
loop_
_entity_poly.entity_id
_entity_poly.type
_entity_poly.pdbx_seq_one_letter_code
_entity_poly.pdbx_strand_id
1 'polypeptide(L)'
;MNQNTKRRWLAALLGAAAGMVVFFLLYGTSTLHPTYDAWILNGYDEWDIQQHYAGWVLFRNSHWAFPLGLADTIAAPDGTVISFTDSIPWVSIFFKALRGVMPSTFQWFGWYTLFCFAMQGAAGALL
;
A
#
# COMPACT_ATOMS: atom_id res chain seq x y z
N MET A 1 6.84 33.73 3.47
CA MET A 1 7.24 32.47 4.12
C MET A 1 8.57 32.71 4.83
N ASN A 2 8.59 32.49 6.16
CA ASN A 2 9.78 32.74 7.00
C ASN A 2 10.94 31.81 6.57
N GLN A 3 12.18 32.26 6.77
CA GLN A 3 13.40 31.51 6.41
C GLN A 3 13.49 30.15 7.14
N ASN A 4 13.05 30.08 8.37
CA ASN A 4 12.98 28.84 9.14
C ASN A 4 11.97 27.85 8.52
N THR A 5 10.82 28.32 8.03
CA THR A 5 9.83 27.49 7.35
C THR A 5 10.40 26.91 6.04
N LYS A 6 11.13 27.71 5.26
CA LYS A 6 11.79 27.25 4.02
C LYS A 6 12.80 26.13 4.30
N ARG A 7 13.64 26.30 5.35
CA ARG A 7 14.63 25.29 5.75
C ARG A 7 13.97 23.97 6.18
N ARG A 8 12.88 24.04 6.93
CA ARG A 8 12.13 22.83 7.35
C ARG A 8 11.53 22.11 6.16
N TRP A 9 10.92 22.83 5.22
CA TRP A 9 10.40 22.21 3.99
C TRP A 9 11.50 21.58 3.15
N LEU A 10 12.64 22.23 3.02
CA LEU A 10 13.79 21.67 2.32
C LEU A 10 14.30 20.40 3.00
N ALA A 11 14.43 20.40 4.33
CA ALA A 11 14.83 19.22 5.09
C ALA A 11 13.83 18.05 4.85
N ALA A 12 12.53 18.32 4.95
CA ALA A 12 11.51 17.30 4.69
C ALA A 12 11.58 16.73 3.26
N LEU A 13 11.78 17.58 2.26
CA LEU A 13 11.93 17.13 0.87
C LEU A 13 13.19 16.29 0.65
N LEU A 14 14.31 16.70 1.24
CA LEU A 14 15.56 15.91 1.16
C LEU A 14 15.42 14.58 1.91
N GLY A 15 14.77 14.57 3.06
CA GLY A 15 14.45 13.34 3.78
C GLY A 15 13.54 12.43 3.00
N ALA A 16 12.48 12.96 2.38
CA ALA A 16 11.60 12.18 1.50
C ALA A 16 12.38 11.57 0.33
N ALA A 17 13.24 12.35 -0.33
CA ALA A 17 14.08 11.87 -1.42
C ALA A 17 15.02 10.75 -0.96
N ALA A 18 15.65 10.90 0.21
CA ALA A 18 16.47 9.84 0.79
C ALA A 18 15.67 8.57 1.05
N GLY A 19 14.47 8.69 1.62
CA GLY A 19 13.56 7.56 1.83
C GLY A 19 13.21 6.85 0.51
N MET A 20 12.88 7.60 -0.54
CA MET A 20 12.63 7.02 -1.86
C MET A 20 13.86 6.31 -2.46
N VAL A 21 15.05 6.87 -2.27
CA VAL A 21 16.31 6.20 -2.70
C VAL A 21 16.48 4.87 -1.98
N VAL A 22 16.27 4.83 -0.66
CA VAL A 22 16.33 3.58 0.12
C VAL A 22 15.30 2.56 -0.40
N PHE A 23 14.07 3.00 -0.67
CA PHE A 23 13.06 2.11 -1.26
C PHE A 23 13.57 1.48 -2.57
N PHE A 24 14.08 2.26 -3.50
CA PHE A 24 14.56 1.74 -4.79
C PHE A 24 15.79 0.82 -4.65
N LEU A 25 16.64 1.05 -3.67
CA LEU A 25 17.77 0.16 -3.39
C LEU A 25 17.33 -1.19 -2.83
N LEU A 26 16.25 -1.23 -2.05
CA LEU A 26 15.74 -2.45 -1.43
C LEU A 26 14.80 -3.25 -2.36
N TYR A 27 13.87 -2.56 -3.04
CA TYR A 27 12.77 -3.19 -3.77
C TYR A 27 12.87 -3.07 -5.30
N GLY A 28 13.70 -2.16 -5.80
CA GLY A 28 13.80 -1.87 -7.23
C GLY A 28 12.59 -1.12 -7.79
N THR A 29 12.60 -0.85 -9.09
CA THR A 29 11.54 -0.10 -9.78
C THR A 29 10.39 -0.97 -10.26
N SER A 30 10.62 -2.26 -10.47
CA SER A 30 9.61 -3.21 -10.96
C SER A 30 8.41 -3.36 -10.02
N THR A 31 8.63 -3.18 -8.71
CA THR A 31 7.59 -3.24 -7.68
C THR A 31 6.50 -2.17 -7.86
N LEU A 32 6.79 -1.09 -8.57
CA LEU A 32 5.81 -0.04 -8.89
C LEU A 32 4.89 -0.42 -10.06
N HIS A 33 5.22 -1.47 -10.81
CA HIS A 33 4.36 -1.88 -11.92
C HIS A 33 3.04 -2.46 -11.39
N PRO A 34 1.89 -1.94 -11.81
CA PRO A 34 0.60 -2.24 -11.18
C PRO A 34 0.13 -3.69 -11.33
N THR A 35 0.73 -4.47 -12.23
CA THR A 35 0.42 -5.89 -12.43
C THR A 35 1.57 -6.83 -12.06
N TYR A 36 2.66 -6.30 -11.51
CA TYR A 36 3.78 -7.11 -11.05
C TYR A 36 3.59 -7.45 -9.58
N ASP A 37 3.02 -8.61 -9.32
CA ASP A 37 2.77 -9.13 -7.97
C ASP A 37 3.78 -10.21 -7.54
N ALA A 38 4.69 -10.62 -8.43
CA ALA A 38 5.68 -11.64 -8.14
C ALA A 38 6.59 -11.30 -6.96
N TRP A 39 6.89 -10.01 -6.74
CA TRP A 39 7.68 -9.56 -5.59
C TRP A 39 6.95 -9.76 -4.25
N ILE A 40 5.61 -9.75 -4.26
CA ILE A 40 4.78 -10.04 -3.10
C ILE A 40 4.70 -11.57 -2.88
N LEU A 41 4.49 -12.32 -3.97
CA LEU A 41 4.19 -13.75 -3.90
C LEU A 41 5.43 -14.64 -3.73
N ASN A 42 6.61 -14.18 -4.18
CA ASN A 42 7.86 -14.96 -4.18
C ASN A 42 8.90 -14.48 -3.16
N GLY A 43 8.55 -13.52 -2.28
CA GLY A 43 9.44 -13.02 -1.22
C GLY A 43 9.79 -14.13 -0.22
N TYR A 44 11.06 -14.12 0.23
CA TYR A 44 11.57 -15.05 1.23
C TYR A 44 11.02 -14.75 2.59
N ASP A 45 10.27 -14.96 3.35
CA ASP A 45 9.80 -14.62 4.71
C ASP A 45 8.68 -13.56 4.78
N GLU A 46 7.95 -13.36 3.69
CA GLU A 46 7.02 -12.23 3.63
C GLU A 46 5.55 -12.67 3.76
N TRP A 47 5.27 -13.56 4.70
CA TRP A 47 3.91 -14.03 4.99
C TRP A 47 2.93 -12.90 5.23
N ASP A 48 3.36 -11.82 5.87
CA ASP A 48 2.50 -10.68 6.18
C ASP A 48 2.05 -9.94 4.91
N ILE A 49 2.98 -9.60 4.02
CA ILE A 49 2.61 -8.90 2.77
C ILE A 49 1.77 -9.79 1.86
N GLN A 50 2.00 -11.10 1.87
CA GLN A 50 1.18 -12.07 1.13
C GLN A 50 -0.24 -12.13 1.69
N GLN A 51 -0.38 -12.11 3.02
CA GLN A 51 -1.68 -12.04 3.69
C GLN A 51 -2.42 -10.75 3.34
N HIS A 52 -1.75 -9.59 3.38
CA HIS A 52 -2.32 -8.32 2.96
C HIS A 52 -2.80 -8.36 1.50
N TYR A 53 -1.98 -8.92 0.61
CA TYR A 53 -2.32 -9.02 -0.80
C TYR A 53 -3.48 -9.98 -1.04
N ALA A 54 -3.47 -11.16 -0.41
CA ALA A 54 -4.59 -12.11 -0.48
C ALA A 54 -5.90 -11.47 0.01
N GLY A 55 -5.85 -10.76 1.15
CA GLY A 55 -6.98 -10.00 1.66
C GLY A 55 -7.49 -8.96 0.65
N TRP A 56 -6.59 -8.21 0.03
CA TRP A 56 -6.94 -7.26 -1.04
C TRP A 56 -7.64 -7.95 -2.22
N VAL A 57 -7.08 -9.03 -2.75
CA VAL A 57 -7.62 -9.76 -3.90
C VAL A 57 -9.01 -10.31 -3.59
N LEU A 58 -9.20 -10.89 -2.43
CA LEU A 58 -10.50 -11.41 -1.98
C LEU A 58 -11.50 -10.27 -1.80
N PHE A 59 -11.13 -9.21 -1.09
CA PHE A 59 -12.00 -8.06 -0.89
C PHE A 59 -12.37 -7.35 -2.19
N ARG A 60 -11.42 -7.19 -3.11
CA ARG A 60 -11.68 -6.61 -4.42
C ARG A 60 -12.79 -7.35 -5.17
N ASN A 61 -12.83 -8.69 -5.08
CA ASN A 61 -13.75 -9.55 -5.80
C ASN A 61 -15.07 -9.79 -5.03
N SER A 62 -15.16 -9.41 -3.76
CA SER A 62 -16.37 -9.52 -2.96
C SER A 62 -17.46 -8.53 -3.42
N HIS A 63 -18.70 -8.77 -3.01
CA HIS A 63 -19.79 -7.82 -3.19
C HIS A 63 -19.56 -6.57 -2.31
N TRP A 64 -20.21 -5.47 -2.67
CA TRP A 64 -20.28 -4.32 -1.78
C TRP A 64 -21.28 -4.62 -0.66
N ALA A 65 -20.85 -4.47 0.58
CA ALA A 65 -21.67 -4.68 1.76
C ALA A 65 -21.37 -3.62 2.82
N PHE A 66 -22.23 -3.53 3.82
CA PHE A 66 -22.00 -2.64 4.96
C PHE A 66 -21.67 -3.49 6.21
N PRO A 67 -20.65 -3.10 6.99
CA PRO A 67 -19.74 -1.96 6.81
C PRO A 67 -18.86 -2.10 5.55
N LEU A 68 -18.41 -0.97 4.97
CA LEU A 68 -17.74 -0.92 3.65
C LEU A 68 -16.52 -1.84 3.49
N GLY A 69 -15.91 -2.24 4.58
CA GLY A 69 -14.79 -3.19 4.60
C GLY A 69 -15.19 -4.65 4.64
N LEU A 70 -16.48 -4.98 4.70
CA LEU A 70 -16.95 -6.37 4.74
C LEU A 70 -16.66 -7.09 3.42
N ALA A 71 -16.12 -8.30 3.53
CA ALA A 71 -15.84 -9.20 2.40
C ALA A 71 -16.48 -10.56 2.67
N ASP A 72 -17.47 -10.90 1.88
CA ASP A 72 -18.17 -12.19 1.91
C ASP A 72 -17.33 -13.36 1.39
N THR A 73 -16.23 -13.05 0.71
CA THR A 73 -15.28 -14.01 0.18
C THR A 73 -14.19 -14.42 1.17
N ILE A 74 -14.10 -13.73 2.31
CA ILE A 74 -13.14 -14.03 3.38
C ILE A 74 -13.91 -14.67 4.54
N ALA A 75 -13.45 -15.82 5.06
CA ALA A 75 -14.11 -16.57 6.13
C ALA A 75 -15.59 -16.90 5.80
N ALA A 76 -15.84 -17.41 4.61
CA ALA A 76 -17.19 -17.83 4.19
C ALA A 76 -17.72 -18.95 5.12
N PRO A 77 -19.04 -19.01 5.38
CA PRO A 77 -20.11 -18.20 4.76
C PRO A 77 -20.37 -16.84 5.41
N ASP A 78 -19.84 -16.59 6.60
CA ASP A 78 -20.22 -15.42 7.42
C ASP A 78 -19.57 -14.12 6.92
N GLY A 79 -18.42 -14.24 6.23
CA GLY A 79 -17.61 -13.10 5.83
C GLY A 79 -16.86 -12.46 7.00
N THR A 80 -15.89 -11.60 6.68
CA THR A 80 -15.20 -10.79 7.69
C THR A 80 -14.78 -9.45 7.09
N VAL A 81 -14.36 -8.52 7.94
CA VAL A 81 -13.88 -7.22 7.48
C VAL A 81 -12.42 -7.32 7.04
N ILE A 82 -12.08 -6.60 5.97
CA ILE A 82 -10.74 -6.59 5.38
C ILE A 82 -9.63 -6.21 6.37
N SER A 83 -9.94 -5.48 7.44
CA SER A 83 -8.97 -5.14 8.49
C SER A 83 -8.38 -6.36 9.20
N PHE A 84 -9.05 -7.51 9.20
CA PHE A 84 -8.49 -8.76 9.75
C PHE A 84 -7.39 -9.38 8.87
N THR A 85 -7.22 -8.91 7.65
CA THR A 85 -6.11 -9.30 6.77
C THR A 85 -4.97 -8.29 6.80
N ASP A 86 -5.01 -7.32 7.71
CA ASP A 86 -4.10 -6.18 7.81
C ASP A 86 -3.96 -5.35 6.52
N SER A 87 -4.72 -5.68 5.48
CA SER A 87 -4.84 -4.83 4.29
C SER A 87 -5.38 -3.47 4.70
N ILE A 88 -4.74 -2.41 4.24
CA ILE A 88 -5.08 -1.04 4.62
C ILE A 88 -6.49 -0.71 4.12
N PRO A 89 -7.52 -0.68 4.98
CA PRO A 89 -8.93 -0.67 4.55
C PRO A 89 -9.28 0.51 3.64
N TRP A 90 -8.81 1.71 3.98
CA TRP A 90 -9.12 2.92 3.21
C TRP A 90 -8.57 2.88 1.78
N VAL A 91 -7.33 2.41 1.63
CA VAL A 91 -6.70 2.25 0.31
C VAL A 91 -7.41 1.16 -0.48
N SER A 92 -7.71 0.05 0.17
CA SER A 92 -8.43 -1.07 -0.45
C SER A 92 -9.85 -0.69 -0.90
N ILE A 93 -10.61 0.05 -0.07
CA ILE A 93 -11.94 0.54 -0.43
C ILE A 93 -11.87 1.48 -1.64
N PHE A 94 -10.90 2.40 -1.64
CA PHE A 94 -10.69 3.31 -2.75
C PHE A 94 -10.43 2.56 -4.07
N PHE A 95 -9.48 1.62 -4.06
CA PHE A 95 -9.16 0.85 -5.26
C PHE A 95 -10.25 -0.15 -5.65
N LYS A 96 -11.02 -0.69 -4.68
CA LYS A 96 -12.20 -1.51 -4.99
C LYS A 96 -13.27 -0.71 -5.76
N ALA A 97 -13.45 0.56 -5.43
CA ALA A 97 -14.36 1.43 -6.18
C ALA A 97 -13.94 1.59 -7.66
N LEU A 98 -12.64 1.52 -7.92
CA LEU A 98 -12.07 1.65 -9.27
C LEU A 98 -11.86 0.29 -9.97
N ARG A 99 -12.29 -0.84 -9.37
CA ARG A 99 -11.98 -2.19 -9.85
C ARG A 99 -12.38 -2.46 -11.31
N GLY A 100 -13.41 -1.78 -11.79
CA GLY A 100 -13.93 -1.98 -13.16
C GLY A 100 -13.00 -1.47 -14.27
N VAL A 101 -12.05 -0.59 -13.95
CA VAL A 101 -11.09 -0.02 -14.89
C VAL A 101 -9.66 -0.52 -14.67
N MET A 102 -9.45 -1.36 -13.66
CA MET A 102 -8.13 -1.87 -13.29
C MET A 102 -7.92 -3.31 -13.76
N PRO A 103 -6.68 -3.70 -14.09
CA PRO A 103 -6.32 -5.08 -14.41
C PRO A 103 -6.70 -6.05 -13.29
N SER A 104 -6.96 -7.32 -13.62
CA SER A 104 -7.30 -8.35 -12.63
C SER A 104 -6.21 -8.58 -11.57
N THR A 105 -4.95 -8.46 -11.96
CA THR A 105 -3.76 -8.63 -11.12
C THR A 105 -3.27 -7.32 -10.50
N PHE A 106 -4.14 -6.28 -10.45
CA PHE A 106 -3.72 -4.97 -9.94
C PHE A 106 -3.27 -5.03 -8.49
N GLN A 107 -2.07 -4.50 -8.24
CA GLN A 107 -1.51 -4.27 -6.90
C GLN A 107 -1.19 -2.78 -6.71
N TRP A 108 -1.45 -2.26 -5.53
CA TRP A 108 -1.14 -0.88 -5.12
C TRP A 108 -0.01 -0.82 -4.08
N PHE A 109 0.44 -1.97 -3.60
CA PHE A 109 1.38 -2.13 -2.49
C PHE A 109 2.73 -1.46 -2.75
N GLY A 110 3.27 -1.58 -3.95
CA GLY A 110 4.54 -0.94 -4.30
C GLY A 110 4.50 0.58 -4.15
N TRP A 111 3.46 1.23 -4.66
CA TRP A 111 3.26 2.67 -4.51
C TRP A 111 3.01 3.10 -3.08
N TYR A 112 2.24 2.31 -2.32
CA TYR A 112 1.99 2.59 -0.92
C TYR A 112 3.28 2.48 -0.10
N THR A 113 4.09 1.45 -0.33
CA THR A 113 5.38 1.27 0.34
C THR A 113 6.33 2.41 0.01
N LEU A 114 6.44 2.81 -1.26
CA LEU A 114 7.23 3.99 -1.66
C LEU A 114 6.77 5.26 -0.92
N PHE A 115 5.46 5.47 -0.82
CA PHE A 115 4.90 6.59 -0.06
C PHE A 115 5.30 6.54 1.42
N CYS A 116 5.23 5.36 2.05
CA CYS A 116 5.64 5.17 3.44
C CYS A 116 7.13 5.52 3.65
N PHE A 117 8.02 5.05 2.77
CA PHE A 117 9.44 5.38 2.83
C PHE A 117 9.70 6.89 2.68
N ALA A 118 9.03 7.54 1.75
CA ALA A 118 9.13 8.98 1.57
C ALA A 118 8.65 9.75 2.81
N MET A 119 7.52 9.35 3.38
CA MET A 119 6.96 10.00 4.57
C MET A 119 7.82 9.77 5.82
N GLN A 120 8.38 8.57 5.99
CA GLN A 120 9.31 8.28 7.09
C GLN A 120 10.58 9.12 6.98
N GLY A 121 11.16 9.21 5.78
CA GLY A 121 12.33 10.05 5.52
C GLY A 121 12.03 11.53 5.78
N ALA A 122 10.88 12.04 5.31
CA ALA A 122 10.47 13.42 5.56
C ALA A 122 10.27 13.70 7.06
N ALA A 123 9.60 12.81 7.77
CA ALA A 123 9.34 12.95 9.20
C ALA A 123 10.66 12.90 10.01
N GLY A 124 11.54 11.95 9.71
CA GLY A 124 12.84 11.82 10.36
C GLY A 124 13.74 13.05 10.17
N ALA A 125 13.65 13.72 9.02
CA ALA A 125 14.41 14.94 8.76
C ALA A 125 13.86 16.19 9.50
N LEU A 126 12.69 16.12 10.10
CA LEU A 126 12.05 17.21 10.84
C LEU A 126 12.25 17.12 12.37
N LEU A 127 12.72 15.95 12.85
CA LEU A 127 13.06 15.72 14.26
C LEU A 127 14.43 16.29 14.60
#